data_077e67c55ca3794da540a1e55f773b6b
#
_entry.id   077e67c55ca3794da540a1e55f773b6b
#
_cell.length_a   1.000
_cell.length_b   1.000
_cell.length_c   1.000
_cell.angle_alpha   90.00
_cell.angle_beta   90.00
_cell.angle_gamma   90.00
#
_symmetry.space_group_name_H-M   'P 1'
#
loop_
_entity.id
_entity.type
_entity.pdbx_description
1 polymer ?
#
loop_
_entity_poly.entity_id
_entity_poly.type
_entity_poly.pdbx_seq_one_letter_code
_entity_poly.pdbx_strand_id
1 'polypeptide(L)'
;MSKNTKQFIEQQAFQVREEYGFTTYEIDLHQLGDKVGIEIQTQEVDQHGISGALIRSGNNFLIYYSSFINNIPYQRFSIAHEFGHYFLPEHPENIFDSNGWHISSANTNSKNSYEKEADYFSTCLLMPKKLFVDEIYKFNDGLEAIKGLASIFNTSLTTTAIRYIELTETPAMLVISSKGIIEAVFDTKELRKFGARRYTKNSIFPNKNIMSTEALKKEIFLHEWVDTNQKIKAIEETIALGGYDKVLTIITTSTLYEEIEDREEDQWDPPLFKK
;
A
#
# COMPACT_ATOMS: atom_id res chain seq x y z
N MET A 1 22.98 -6.30 2.52
CA MET A 1 21.73 -6.96 2.95
C MET A 1 21.09 -6.06 3.98
N SER A 2 19.84 -5.66 3.80
CA SER A 2 19.08 -4.89 4.78
C SER A 2 19.04 -5.64 6.12
N LYS A 3 19.40 -4.96 7.20
CA LYS A 3 19.31 -5.50 8.55
C LYS A 3 17.96 -5.18 9.21
N ASN A 4 17.20 -4.24 8.64
CA ASN A 4 15.97 -3.75 9.23
C ASN A 4 14.77 -4.60 8.80
N THR A 5 14.10 -5.21 9.76
CA THR A 5 12.84 -5.93 9.51
C THR A 5 11.67 -4.95 9.36
N LYS A 6 10.61 -5.35 8.67
CA LYS A 6 9.37 -4.56 8.59
C LYS A 6 8.86 -4.13 9.98
N GLN A 7 8.89 -5.05 10.94
CA GLN A 7 8.45 -4.75 12.31
C GLN A 7 9.30 -3.65 12.97
N PHE A 8 10.62 -3.68 12.78
CA PHE A 8 11.52 -2.66 13.29
C PHE A 8 11.22 -1.30 12.66
N ILE A 9 11.08 -1.24 11.32
CA ILE A 9 10.79 -0.01 10.58
C ILE A 9 9.44 0.58 11.02
N GLU A 10 8.42 -0.26 11.18
CA GLU A 10 7.10 0.17 11.68
C GLU A 10 7.20 0.78 13.09
N GLN A 11 8.01 0.16 13.96
CA GLN A 11 8.26 0.69 15.29
C GLN A 11 9.01 2.03 15.25
N GLN A 12 10.01 2.18 14.37
CA GLN A 12 10.71 3.46 14.21
C GLN A 12 9.77 4.57 13.75
N ALA A 13 8.93 4.33 12.73
CA ALA A 13 7.95 5.29 12.26
C ALA A 13 6.93 5.68 13.37
N PHE A 14 6.50 4.71 14.16
CA PHE A 14 5.64 4.95 15.32
C PHE A 14 6.36 5.82 16.38
N GLN A 15 7.60 5.50 16.72
CA GLN A 15 8.39 6.26 17.70
C GLN A 15 8.58 7.72 17.26
N VAL A 16 8.85 7.98 15.97
CA VAL A 16 8.94 9.34 15.44
C VAL A 16 7.63 10.10 15.68
N ARG A 17 6.47 9.50 15.40
CA ARG A 17 5.19 10.17 15.65
C ARG A 17 4.96 10.46 17.12
N GLU A 18 5.27 9.52 18.02
CA GLU A 18 5.12 9.67 19.47
C GLU A 18 6.08 10.74 20.03
N GLU A 19 7.36 10.68 19.67
CA GLU A 19 8.39 11.60 20.16
C GLU A 19 8.10 13.05 19.78
N TYR A 20 7.62 13.27 18.53
CA TYR A 20 7.31 14.61 18.04
C TYR A 20 5.84 15.00 18.19
N GLY A 21 5.01 14.17 18.85
CA GLY A 21 3.64 14.50 19.26
C GLY A 21 2.61 14.48 18.14
N PHE A 22 2.77 13.64 17.12
CA PHE A 22 1.81 13.49 16.02
C PHE A 22 0.81 12.37 16.28
N THR A 23 -0.35 12.72 16.85
CA THR A 23 -1.42 11.77 17.21
C THR A 23 -2.58 11.74 16.23
N THR A 24 -2.63 12.68 15.27
CA THR A 24 -3.69 12.81 14.26
C THR A 24 -3.50 11.81 13.10
N TYR A 25 -4.55 11.58 12.30
CA TYR A 25 -4.44 10.72 11.11
C TYR A 25 -3.42 11.25 10.13
N GLU A 26 -3.59 12.48 9.68
CA GLU A 26 -2.64 13.15 8.80
C GLU A 26 -1.52 13.79 9.61
N ILE A 27 -0.27 13.43 9.28
CA ILE A 27 0.93 14.06 9.85
C ILE A 27 1.32 15.27 9.02
N ASP A 28 1.64 16.38 9.69
CA ASP A 28 2.27 17.54 9.06
C ASP A 28 3.78 17.31 8.96
N LEU A 29 4.25 17.05 7.73
CA LEU A 29 5.66 16.73 7.45
C LEU A 29 6.55 17.97 7.53
N HIS A 30 6.04 19.17 7.23
CA HIS A 30 6.80 20.42 7.40
C HIS A 30 7.00 20.71 8.88
N GLN A 31 5.95 20.54 9.70
CA GLN A 31 6.09 20.66 11.15
C GLN A 31 7.05 19.60 11.74
N LEU A 32 7.09 18.38 11.15
CA LEU A 32 8.10 17.39 11.54
C LEU A 32 9.51 17.89 11.19
N GLY A 33 9.72 18.44 10.00
CA GLY A 33 10.97 19.05 9.59
C GLY A 33 11.44 20.13 10.56
N ASP A 34 10.56 21.07 10.92
CA ASP A 34 10.85 22.12 11.89
C ASP A 34 11.29 21.56 13.25
N LYS A 35 10.62 20.52 13.74
CA LYS A 35 10.92 19.89 15.04
C LYS A 35 12.27 19.17 15.07
N VAL A 36 12.70 18.61 13.94
CA VAL A 36 14.00 17.89 13.82
C VAL A 36 15.13 18.76 13.25
N GLY A 37 14.83 20.03 12.90
CA GLY A 37 15.80 20.94 12.34
C GLY A 37 16.17 20.65 10.88
N ILE A 38 15.24 20.08 10.11
CA ILE A 38 15.39 19.80 8.67
C ILE A 38 14.52 20.77 7.88
N GLU A 39 15.13 21.57 7.05
CA GLU A 39 14.42 22.40 6.10
C GLU A 39 13.86 21.53 4.94
N ILE A 40 12.61 21.79 4.53
CA ILE A 40 11.97 21.11 3.40
C ILE A 40 11.71 22.12 2.30
N GLN A 41 12.34 21.92 1.15
CA GLN A 41 12.22 22.81 -0.02
C GLN A 41 11.59 22.07 -1.19
N THR A 42 10.87 22.81 -2.03
CA THR A 42 10.30 22.28 -3.26
C THR A 42 11.11 22.73 -4.46
N GLN A 43 11.15 21.90 -5.50
CA GLN A 43 11.72 22.23 -6.79
C GLN A 43 10.70 21.95 -7.90
N GLU A 44 10.38 22.99 -8.71
CA GLU A 44 9.41 22.89 -9.79
C GLU A 44 9.97 22.30 -11.09
N VAL A 45 11.28 22.10 -11.18
CA VAL A 45 11.95 21.66 -12.41
C VAL A 45 11.87 20.13 -12.52
N ASP A 46 11.36 19.64 -13.66
CA ASP A 46 11.46 18.22 -14.05
C ASP A 46 12.95 17.86 -14.30
N GLN A 47 13.59 17.34 -13.29
CA GLN A 47 14.89 16.70 -13.42
C GLN A 47 14.70 15.19 -13.61
N HIS A 48 14.17 14.78 -14.79
CA HIS A 48 14.17 13.39 -15.27
C HIS A 48 13.81 12.32 -14.23
N GLY A 49 12.64 12.45 -13.62
CA GLY A 49 12.08 11.41 -12.76
C GLY A 49 12.58 11.43 -11.32
N ILE A 50 13.24 12.48 -10.86
CA ILE A 50 13.58 12.69 -9.45
C ILE A 50 12.30 12.97 -8.67
N SER A 51 12.08 12.22 -7.60
CA SER A 51 10.94 12.39 -6.67
C SER A 51 11.33 13.27 -5.48
N GLY A 52 12.53 13.07 -4.95
CA GLY A 52 13.06 13.77 -3.80
C GLY A 52 14.58 13.63 -3.69
N ALA A 53 15.15 14.32 -2.71
CA ALA A 53 16.54 14.17 -2.33
C ALA A 53 16.74 14.53 -0.87
N LEU A 54 17.59 13.78 -0.18
CA LEU A 54 18.14 14.15 1.12
C LEU A 54 19.55 14.66 0.92
N ILE A 55 19.84 15.85 1.46
CA ILE A 55 21.15 16.51 1.33
C ILE A 55 21.73 16.68 2.73
N ARG A 56 22.98 16.29 2.90
CA ARG A 56 23.74 16.43 4.12
C ARG A 56 24.90 17.44 3.94
N SER A 57 24.95 18.43 4.83
CA SER A 57 26.05 19.40 4.91
C SER A 57 26.56 19.45 6.36
N GLY A 58 27.62 18.73 6.66
CA GLY A 58 28.10 18.54 8.03
C GLY A 58 27.05 17.81 8.88
N ASN A 59 26.50 18.51 9.88
CA ASN A 59 25.44 17.98 10.75
C ASN A 59 24.03 18.45 10.34
N ASN A 60 23.92 19.27 9.31
CA ASN A 60 22.65 19.78 8.84
C ASN A 60 22.12 18.91 7.69
N PHE A 61 20.80 18.79 7.65
CA PHE A 61 20.09 18.08 6.60
C PHE A 61 19.05 18.99 5.94
N LEU A 62 18.80 18.72 4.66
CA LEU A 62 17.81 19.39 3.85
C LEU A 62 17.07 18.36 3.00
N ILE A 63 15.76 18.44 2.94
CA ILE A 63 14.92 17.61 2.07
C ILE A 63 14.47 18.46 0.88
N TYR A 64 14.75 17.98 -0.33
CA TYR A 64 14.09 18.47 -1.54
C TYR A 64 13.04 17.47 -1.99
N TYR A 65 11.91 17.99 -2.50
CA TYR A 65 10.92 17.19 -3.21
C TYR A 65 10.47 17.88 -4.51
N SER A 66 10.10 17.05 -5.50
CA SER A 66 9.61 17.57 -6.78
C SER A 66 8.13 17.95 -6.66
N SER A 67 7.80 19.21 -6.98
CA SER A 67 6.41 19.67 -7.15
C SER A 67 5.95 19.66 -8.61
N PHE A 68 6.79 19.20 -9.54
CA PHE A 68 6.44 19.08 -10.97
C PHE A 68 5.21 18.19 -11.19
N ILE A 69 5.10 17.09 -10.44
CA ILE A 69 3.88 16.28 -10.38
C ILE A 69 2.93 16.92 -9.36
N ASN A 70 1.88 17.59 -9.86
CA ASN A 70 0.86 18.22 -9.03
C ASN A 70 -0.06 17.15 -8.40
N ASN A 71 0.48 16.38 -7.46
CA ASN A 71 -0.20 15.31 -6.74
C ASN A 71 0.26 15.34 -5.27
N ILE A 72 -0.56 15.88 -4.39
CA ILE A 72 -0.22 16.05 -2.97
C ILE A 72 0.14 14.73 -2.29
N PRO A 73 -0.62 13.62 -2.41
CA PRO A 73 -0.22 12.33 -1.86
C PRO A 73 1.16 11.85 -2.33
N TYR A 74 1.52 12.09 -3.59
CA TYR A 74 2.83 11.74 -4.14
C TYR A 74 3.94 12.57 -3.49
N GLN A 75 3.76 13.90 -3.41
CA GLN A 75 4.73 14.81 -2.79
C GLN A 75 4.93 14.48 -1.32
N ARG A 76 3.84 14.20 -0.58
CA ARG A 76 3.89 13.77 0.82
C ARG A 76 4.66 12.45 1.00
N PHE A 77 4.43 11.48 0.09
CA PHE A 77 5.17 10.23 0.12
C PHE A 77 6.66 10.45 -0.12
N SER A 78 7.04 11.32 -1.08
CA SER A 78 8.44 11.67 -1.36
C SER A 78 9.12 12.31 -0.15
N ILE A 79 8.49 13.27 0.51
CA ILE A 79 9.04 13.87 1.74
C ILE A 79 9.20 12.83 2.86
N ALA A 80 8.19 11.98 3.07
CA ALA A 80 8.23 10.95 4.09
C ALA A 80 9.28 9.86 3.80
N HIS A 81 9.58 9.61 2.51
CA HIS A 81 10.66 8.72 2.06
C HIS A 81 12.03 9.26 2.47
N GLU A 82 12.27 10.56 2.25
CA GLU A 82 13.52 11.19 2.68
C GLU A 82 13.66 11.21 4.22
N PHE A 83 12.56 11.38 4.96
CA PHE A 83 12.57 11.15 6.41
C PHE A 83 12.92 9.69 6.77
N GLY A 84 12.51 8.71 5.96
CA GLY A 84 12.92 7.32 6.12
C GLY A 84 14.44 7.18 6.07
N HIS A 85 15.07 7.83 5.13
CA HIS A 85 16.53 7.86 5.03
C HIS A 85 17.21 8.61 6.18
N TYR A 86 16.54 9.60 6.75
CA TYR A 86 17.08 10.33 7.89
C TYR A 86 16.97 9.55 9.21
N PHE A 87 15.82 8.92 9.47
CA PHE A 87 15.53 8.28 10.76
C PHE A 87 15.99 6.83 10.88
N LEU A 88 16.09 6.11 9.75
CA LEU A 88 16.50 4.70 9.79
C LEU A 88 18.01 4.57 10.04
N PRO A 89 18.43 3.74 11.00
CA PRO A 89 19.84 3.52 11.26
C PRO A 89 20.55 2.95 10.03
N GLU A 90 21.84 3.23 9.92
CA GLU A 90 22.73 2.87 8.81
C GLU A 90 22.43 3.60 7.47
N HIS A 91 21.25 4.23 7.29
CA HIS A 91 20.98 5.00 6.07
C HIS A 91 21.90 6.22 5.96
N PRO A 92 21.98 7.12 6.97
CA PRO A 92 22.79 8.34 6.88
C PRO A 92 24.30 8.08 6.66
N GLU A 93 24.79 6.89 6.98
CA GLU A 93 26.20 6.52 6.79
C GLU A 93 26.47 5.91 5.41
N ASN A 94 25.43 5.42 4.69
CA ASN A 94 25.64 4.56 3.52
C ASN A 94 25.01 5.07 2.22
N ILE A 95 24.12 6.06 2.28
CA ILE A 95 23.36 6.47 1.09
C ILE A 95 23.95 7.67 0.34
N PHE A 96 24.71 8.52 1.03
CA PHE A 96 25.20 9.76 0.43
C PHE A 96 26.38 9.55 -0.52
N ASP A 97 26.40 10.32 -1.61
CA ASP A 97 27.56 10.46 -2.49
C ASP A 97 28.67 11.32 -1.83
N SER A 98 29.78 11.52 -2.55
CA SER A 98 30.90 12.33 -2.09
C SER A 98 30.58 13.80 -1.82
N ASN A 99 29.48 14.31 -2.35
CA ASN A 99 29.00 15.69 -2.19
C ASN A 99 27.95 15.79 -1.07
N GLY A 100 27.58 14.68 -0.42
CA GLY A 100 26.53 14.65 0.59
C GLY A 100 25.10 14.61 0.03
N TRP A 101 24.94 14.13 -1.20
CA TRP A 101 23.62 14.04 -1.83
C TRP A 101 23.15 12.58 -1.88
N HIS A 102 21.87 12.38 -1.57
CA HIS A 102 21.12 11.18 -1.91
C HIS A 102 19.92 11.61 -2.75
N ILE A 103 19.75 10.99 -3.91
CA ILE A 103 18.70 11.33 -4.88
C ILE A 103 17.78 10.13 -5.06
N SER A 104 16.50 10.33 -4.78
CA SER A 104 15.45 9.33 -4.93
C SER A 104 14.69 9.54 -6.25
N SER A 105 14.36 8.44 -6.93
CA SER A 105 13.65 8.46 -8.21
C SER A 105 12.34 7.70 -8.14
N ALA A 106 11.27 8.25 -8.73
CA ALA A 106 9.93 7.69 -8.74
C ALA A 106 9.80 6.29 -9.38
N ASN A 107 10.76 5.90 -10.21
CA ASN A 107 10.70 4.68 -11.04
C ASN A 107 11.72 3.60 -10.65
N THR A 108 12.41 3.73 -9.55
CA THR A 108 13.35 2.72 -9.15
C THR A 108 12.63 1.49 -8.62
N ASN A 109 12.48 0.46 -9.47
CA ASN A 109 12.49 -0.94 -9.03
C ASN A 109 13.85 -1.20 -8.35
N SER A 110 14.16 -0.42 -7.31
CA SER A 110 15.50 -0.43 -6.75
C SER A 110 15.73 -1.80 -6.12
N LYS A 111 16.80 -2.45 -6.57
CA LYS A 111 17.34 -3.62 -5.89
C LYS A 111 17.98 -3.20 -4.55
N ASN A 112 18.06 -1.89 -4.31
CA ASN A 112 18.64 -1.30 -3.12
C ASN A 112 17.70 -1.52 -1.92
N SER A 113 18.20 -2.13 -0.89
CA SER A 113 17.43 -2.41 0.32
C SER A 113 17.07 -1.14 1.07
N TYR A 114 17.92 -0.12 1.07
CA TYR A 114 17.68 1.16 1.74
C TYR A 114 16.45 1.88 1.17
N GLU A 115 16.27 1.87 -0.16
CA GLU A 115 15.09 2.44 -0.81
C GLU A 115 13.79 1.76 -0.35
N LYS A 116 13.79 0.41 -0.31
CA LYS A 116 12.62 -0.36 0.15
C LYS A 116 12.30 -0.14 1.62
N GLU A 117 13.32 0.07 2.42
CA GLU A 117 13.15 0.40 3.83
C GLU A 117 12.56 1.81 4.01
N ALA A 118 13.06 2.80 3.25
CA ALA A 118 12.54 4.15 3.24
C ALA A 118 11.09 4.20 2.71
N ASP A 119 10.77 3.44 1.65
CA ASP A 119 9.39 3.27 1.15
C ASP A 119 8.45 2.68 2.22
N TYR A 120 8.93 1.69 2.96
CA TYR A 120 8.12 1.08 4.00
C TYR A 120 7.98 1.99 5.22
N PHE A 121 9.04 2.70 5.60
CA PHE A 121 9.01 3.72 6.66
C PHE A 121 7.99 4.82 6.32
N SER A 122 8.05 5.37 5.10
CA SER A 122 7.10 6.40 4.66
C SER A 122 5.65 5.92 4.72
N THR A 123 5.40 4.68 4.31
CA THR A 123 4.08 4.06 4.44
C THR A 123 3.61 3.99 5.90
N CYS A 124 4.49 3.58 6.81
CA CYS A 124 4.18 3.47 8.24
C CYS A 124 4.04 4.84 8.92
N LEU A 125 4.86 5.83 8.52
CA LEU A 125 4.79 7.19 9.03
C LEU A 125 3.49 7.88 8.64
N LEU A 126 3.09 7.75 7.37
CA LEU A 126 1.85 8.36 6.84
C LEU A 126 0.61 7.62 7.29
N MET A 127 0.65 6.30 7.43
CA MET A 127 -0.47 5.42 7.77
C MET A 127 -0.11 4.50 8.94
N PRO A 128 -0.01 5.04 10.19
CA PRO A 128 0.37 4.26 11.36
C PRO A 128 -0.64 3.15 11.63
N LYS A 129 -0.11 1.93 11.88
CA LYS A 129 -0.89 0.69 11.94
C LYS A 129 -2.12 0.79 12.85
N LYS A 130 -1.95 1.31 14.08
CA LYS A 130 -3.05 1.40 15.04
C LYS A 130 -4.20 2.24 14.49
N LEU A 131 -3.91 3.48 14.05
CA LEU A 131 -4.93 4.38 13.51
C LEU A 131 -5.56 3.82 12.22
N PHE A 132 -4.78 3.16 11.38
CA PHE A 132 -5.26 2.57 10.13
C PHE A 132 -6.22 1.40 10.39
N VAL A 133 -5.87 0.50 11.32
CA VAL A 133 -6.73 -0.64 11.69
C VAL A 133 -8.01 -0.16 12.36
N ASP A 134 -7.96 0.86 13.22
CA ASP A 134 -9.14 1.44 13.87
C ASP A 134 -10.14 2.04 12.84
N GLU A 135 -9.65 2.43 11.65
CA GLU A 135 -10.47 3.01 10.58
C GLU A 135 -10.95 1.98 9.54
N ILE A 136 -10.21 0.88 9.28
CA ILE A 136 -10.59 -0.13 8.27
C ILE A 136 -12.03 -0.58 8.43
N TYR A 137 -12.43 -0.89 9.66
CA TYR A 137 -13.74 -1.49 9.95
C TYR A 137 -14.91 -0.49 9.92
N LYS A 138 -14.66 0.77 9.62
CA LYS A 138 -15.72 1.79 9.45
C LYS A 138 -16.25 1.86 8.02
N PHE A 139 -15.65 1.13 7.10
CA PHE A 139 -16.01 1.08 5.69
C PHE A 139 -16.40 -0.34 5.28
N ASN A 140 -17.15 -0.46 4.19
CA ASN A 140 -17.30 -1.74 3.51
C ASN A 140 -15.97 -2.14 2.88
N ASP A 141 -15.67 -3.43 2.90
CA ASP A 141 -14.43 -3.99 2.34
C ASP A 141 -14.24 -3.63 0.86
N GLY A 142 -12.98 -3.59 0.44
CA GLY A 142 -12.61 -3.35 -0.95
C GLY A 142 -12.33 -1.89 -1.27
N LEU A 143 -12.82 -1.41 -2.41
CA LEU A 143 -12.45 -0.11 -2.94
C LEU A 143 -13.01 1.06 -2.12
N GLU A 144 -14.15 0.87 -1.46
CA GLU A 144 -14.73 1.87 -0.56
C GLU A 144 -13.80 2.16 0.62
N ALA A 145 -13.34 1.10 1.31
CA ALA A 145 -12.37 1.23 2.40
C ALA A 145 -11.08 1.90 1.93
N ILE A 146 -10.54 1.47 0.78
CA ILE A 146 -9.31 2.05 0.24
C ILE A 146 -9.47 3.55 -0.05
N LYS A 147 -10.59 3.98 -0.64
CA LYS A 147 -10.86 5.39 -0.93
C LYS A 147 -11.05 6.21 0.35
N GLY A 148 -11.81 5.69 1.31
CA GLY A 148 -12.04 6.34 2.59
C GLY A 148 -10.73 6.55 3.37
N LEU A 149 -9.93 5.49 3.49
CA LEU A 149 -8.63 5.52 4.15
C LEU A 149 -7.65 6.46 3.43
N ALA A 150 -7.60 6.43 2.10
CA ALA A 150 -6.76 7.34 1.32
C ALA A 150 -7.09 8.81 1.59
N SER A 151 -8.38 9.12 1.75
CA SER A 151 -8.84 10.48 2.11
C SER A 151 -8.46 10.86 3.54
N ILE A 152 -8.64 9.96 4.51
CA ILE A 152 -8.34 10.21 5.93
C ILE A 152 -6.85 10.48 6.16
N PHE A 153 -5.98 9.70 5.51
CA PHE A 153 -4.52 9.78 5.69
C PHE A 153 -3.82 10.68 4.66
N ASN A 154 -4.57 11.24 3.70
CA ASN A 154 -4.04 12.03 2.59
C ASN A 154 -2.90 11.31 1.85
N THR A 155 -3.19 10.07 1.39
CA THR A 155 -2.26 9.16 0.71
C THR A 155 -2.82 8.70 -0.64
N SER A 156 -1.96 8.18 -1.52
CA SER A 156 -2.39 7.68 -2.82
C SER A 156 -3.23 6.40 -2.70
N LEU A 157 -4.18 6.19 -3.64
CA LEU A 157 -4.97 4.96 -3.68
C LEU A 157 -4.08 3.71 -3.73
N THR A 158 -2.97 3.76 -4.49
CA THR A 158 -2.05 2.63 -4.61
C THR A 158 -1.37 2.29 -3.29
N THR A 159 -0.78 3.29 -2.62
CA THR A 159 -0.08 3.07 -1.35
C THR A 159 -1.07 2.62 -0.26
N THR A 160 -2.26 3.24 -0.23
CA THR A 160 -3.32 2.86 0.70
C THR A 160 -3.82 1.44 0.46
N ALA A 161 -4.00 1.03 -0.81
CA ALA A 161 -4.42 -0.32 -1.15
C ALA A 161 -3.39 -1.38 -0.72
N ILE A 162 -2.09 -1.10 -0.89
CA ILE A 162 -1.02 -1.99 -0.42
C ILE A 162 -1.06 -2.11 1.10
N ARG A 163 -1.24 -0.99 1.81
CA ARG A 163 -1.36 -0.98 3.28
C ARG A 163 -2.63 -1.69 3.75
N TYR A 164 -3.73 -1.53 3.03
CA TYR A 164 -4.98 -2.25 3.30
C TYR A 164 -4.78 -3.76 3.23
N ILE A 165 -4.17 -4.29 2.15
CA ILE A 165 -3.86 -5.73 2.02
C ILE A 165 -2.93 -6.22 3.13
N GLU A 166 -2.02 -5.38 3.61
CA GLU A 166 -1.11 -5.77 4.70
C GLU A 166 -1.83 -5.90 6.05
N LEU A 167 -2.87 -5.11 6.29
CA LEU A 167 -3.48 -4.93 7.61
C LEU A 167 -4.91 -5.47 7.74
N THR A 168 -5.64 -5.67 6.65
CA THR A 168 -7.00 -6.23 6.71
C THR A 168 -6.98 -7.72 7.03
N GLU A 169 -8.01 -8.18 7.74
CA GLU A 169 -8.31 -9.59 7.97
C GLU A 169 -9.25 -10.18 6.89
N THR A 170 -9.81 -9.32 6.03
CA THR A 170 -10.65 -9.75 4.92
C THR A 170 -9.83 -10.54 3.90
N PRO A 171 -10.31 -11.70 3.42
CA PRO A 171 -9.68 -12.38 2.30
C PRO A 171 -9.71 -11.50 1.05
N ALA A 172 -8.56 -10.96 0.65
CA ALA A 172 -8.47 -9.98 -0.42
C ALA A 172 -7.19 -10.14 -1.27
N MET A 173 -7.30 -9.73 -2.55
CA MET A 173 -6.20 -9.65 -3.50
C MET A 173 -6.21 -8.27 -4.18
N LEU A 174 -5.06 -7.64 -4.20
CA LEU A 174 -4.81 -6.40 -4.95
C LEU A 174 -3.97 -6.71 -6.19
N VAL A 175 -4.42 -6.25 -7.34
CA VAL A 175 -3.68 -6.33 -8.61
C VAL A 175 -3.45 -4.93 -9.14
N ILE A 176 -2.21 -4.61 -9.46
CA ILE A 176 -1.84 -3.38 -10.16
C ILE A 176 -1.37 -3.78 -11.56
N SER A 177 -2.00 -3.20 -12.56
CA SER A 177 -1.66 -3.48 -13.97
C SER A 177 -1.47 -2.18 -14.74
N SER A 178 -0.69 -2.25 -15.82
CA SER A 178 -0.49 -1.16 -16.78
C SER A 178 -0.45 -1.73 -18.18
N LYS A 179 -1.14 -1.08 -19.12
CA LYS A 179 -1.20 -1.48 -20.53
C LYS A 179 -1.56 -2.97 -20.73
N GLY A 180 -2.41 -3.50 -19.84
CA GLY A 180 -2.85 -4.89 -19.90
C GLY A 180 -1.83 -5.92 -19.37
N ILE A 181 -0.76 -5.46 -18.69
CA ILE A 181 0.24 -6.32 -18.03
C ILE A 181 0.19 -6.09 -16.52
N ILE A 182 0.24 -7.17 -15.75
CA ILE A 182 0.29 -7.12 -14.29
C ILE A 182 1.68 -6.68 -13.84
N GLU A 183 1.75 -5.57 -13.13
CA GLU A 183 2.99 -5.05 -12.53
C GLU A 183 3.23 -5.61 -11.12
N ALA A 184 2.15 -5.79 -10.34
CA ALA A 184 2.23 -6.32 -8.98
C ALA A 184 0.95 -7.01 -8.55
N VAL A 185 1.08 -8.01 -7.69
CA VAL A 185 -0.03 -8.71 -7.02
C VAL A 185 0.30 -8.86 -5.55
N PHE A 186 -0.64 -8.47 -4.71
CA PHE A 186 -0.60 -8.63 -3.26
C PHE A 186 -1.83 -9.39 -2.79
N ASP A 187 -1.69 -10.26 -1.82
CA ASP A 187 -2.79 -11.06 -1.27
C ASP A 187 -2.67 -11.18 0.25
N THR A 188 -3.82 -11.21 0.92
CA THR A 188 -3.88 -11.43 2.36
C THR A 188 -3.56 -12.89 2.70
N LYS A 189 -3.18 -13.15 3.95
CA LYS A 189 -2.97 -14.52 4.46
C LYS A 189 -4.26 -15.33 4.39
N GLU A 190 -5.37 -14.66 4.64
CA GLU A 190 -6.72 -15.22 4.64
C GLU A 190 -7.09 -15.72 3.26
N LEU A 191 -6.81 -14.95 2.20
CA LEU A 191 -7.08 -15.36 0.83
C LEU A 191 -6.25 -16.59 0.41
N ARG A 192 -5.00 -16.67 0.85
CA ARG A 192 -4.11 -17.80 0.53
C ARG A 192 -4.60 -19.15 1.05
N LYS A 193 -5.51 -19.15 2.04
CA LYS A 193 -6.14 -20.37 2.54
C LYS A 193 -7.03 -21.06 1.50
N PHE A 194 -7.52 -20.30 0.50
CA PHE A 194 -8.36 -20.84 -0.58
C PHE A 194 -7.57 -21.44 -1.73
N GLY A 195 -6.31 -21.10 -1.89
CA GLY A 195 -5.44 -21.63 -2.94
C GLY A 195 -4.38 -20.63 -3.42
N ALA A 196 -3.59 -21.05 -4.41
CA ALA A 196 -2.57 -20.22 -5.02
C ALA A 196 -3.17 -19.21 -6.01
N ARG A 197 -2.57 -18.02 -6.11
CA ARG A 197 -2.96 -17.03 -7.12
C ARG A 197 -2.68 -17.55 -8.53
N ARG A 198 -3.61 -17.31 -9.47
CA ARG A 198 -3.46 -17.71 -10.89
C ARG A 198 -2.56 -16.75 -11.67
N TYR A 199 -2.50 -15.48 -11.27
CA TYR A 199 -1.76 -14.44 -11.97
C TYR A 199 -0.63 -13.91 -11.10
N THR A 200 0.49 -13.63 -11.75
CA THR A 200 1.70 -13.08 -11.12
C THR A 200 2.19 -11.86 -11.89
N LYS A 201 3.23 -11.22 -11.42
CA LYS A 201 3.90 -10.14 -12.15
C LYS A 201 4.28 -10.62 -13.56
N ASN A 202 4.06 -9.75 -14.56
CA ASN A 202 4.23 -9.96 -16.00
C ASN A 202 3.17 -10.86 -16.67
N SER A 203 2.18 -11.35 -15.95
CA SER A 203 1.01 -12.01 -16.59
C SER A 203 0.17 -10.99 -17.34
N ILE A 204 -0.53 -11.46 -18.38
CA ILE A 204 -1.53 -10.63 -19.07
C ILE A 204 -2.73 -10.45 -18.14
N PHE A 205 -3.16 -9.20 -17.97
CA PHE A 205 -4.34 -8.88 -17.18
C PHE A 205 -5.61 -9.35 -17.90
N PRO A 206 -6.49 -10.13 -17.24
CA PRO A 206 -7.64 -10.74 -17.92
C PRO A 206 -8.67 -9.71 -18.44
N ASN A 207 -8.78 -8.54 -17.84
CA ASN A 207 -9.74 -7.49 -18.20
C ASN A 207 -9.05 -6.34 -18.96
N LYS A 208 -8.96 -6.41 -20.27
CA LYS A 208 -8.11 -5.52 -21.10
C LYS A 208 -8.61 -4.09 -21.31
N ASN A 209 -9.87 -3.76 -21.02
CA ASN A 209 -10.49 -2.50 -21.49
C ASN A 209 -11.05 -1.64 -20.35
N ILE A 210 -10.25 -1.29 -19.36
CA ILE A 210 -10.69 -0.37 -18.31
C ILE A 210 -10.02 0.97 -18.56
N MET A 211 -10.76 1.90 -19.15
CA MET A 211 -10.37 3.30 -19.37
C MET A 211 -11.17 4.29 -18.51
N SER A 212 -12.07 3.78 -17.65
CA SER A 212 -12.93 4.64 -16.85
C SER A 212 -12.28 4.97 -15.51
N THR A 213 -12.33 6.24 -15.12
CA THR A 213 -12.03 6.69 -13.75
C THR A 213 -13.14 6.34 -12.77
N GLU A 214 -14.31 5.94 -13.28
CA GLU A 214 -15.37 5.38 -12.46
C GLU A 214 -15.02 3.93 -12.09
N ALA A 215 -15.29 3.59 -10.84
CA ALA A 215 -15.08 2.24 -10.34
C ALA A 215 -16.08 1.27 -10.99
N LEU A 216 -15.57 0.20 -11.55
CA LEU A 216 -16.38 -0.93 -12.00
C LEU A 216 -16.43 -1.97 -10.89
N LYS A 217 -17.63 -2.45 -10.56
CA LYS A 217 -17.87 -3.48 -9.56
C LYS A 217 -18.65 -4.63 -10.19
N LYS A 218 -18.19 -5.86 -9.99
CA LYS A 218 -18.89 -7.07 -10.46
C LYS A 218 -18.77 -8.21 -9.46
N GLU A 219 -19.79 -9.05 -9.39
CA GLU A 219 -19.69 -10.36 -8.77
C GLU A 219 -18.95 -11.32 -9.69
N ILE A 220 -18.05 -12.11 -9.13
CA ILE A 220 -17.26 -13.13 -9.80
C ILE A 220 -17.19 -14.39 -8.93
N PHE A 221 -16.61 -15.44 -9.50
CA PHE A 221 -16.16 -16.57 -8.70
C PHE A 221 -14.66 -16.47 -8.41
N LEU A 222 -14.27 -16.75 -7.17
CA LEU A 222 -12.87 -16.63 -6.73
C LEU A 222 -11.91 -17.47 -7.57
N HIS A 223 -12.38 -18.60 -8.15
CA HIS A 223 -11.57 -19.45 -9.01
C HIS A 223 -11.09 -18.75 -10.30
N GLU A 224 -11.63 -17.59 -10.65
CA GLU A 224 -11.10 -16.76 -11.74
C GLU A 224 -9.72 -16.18 -11.41
N TRP A 225 -9.42 -15.96 -10.12
CA TRP A 225 -8.20 -15.34 -9.65
C TRP A 225 -7.28 -16.25 -8.81
N VAL A 226 -7.87 -17.26 -8.17
CA VAL A 226 -7.19 -18.19 -7.26
C VAL A 226 -7.42 -19.61 -7.74
N ASP A 227 -6.41 -20.47 -7.63
CA ASP A 227 -6.52 -21.89 -8.00
C ASP A 227 -7.24 -22.64 -6.88
N THR A 228 -8.55 -22.72 -6.99
CA THR A 228 -9.45 -23.38 -6.05
C THR A 228 -10.55 -24.14 -6.78
N ASN A 229 -10.98 -25.27 -6.22
CA ASN A 229 -12.11 -26.05 -6.72
C ASN A 229 -13.44 -25.62 -6.06
N GLN A 230 -13.41 -24.72 -5.10
CA GLN A 230 -14.59 -24.24 -4.40
C GLN A 230 -15.31 -23.15 -5.20
N LYS A 231 -16.64 -23.17 -5.18
CA LYS A 231 -17.50 -22.14 -5.77
C LYS A 231 -17.69 -20.99 -4.78
N ILE A 232 -16.66 -20.19 -4.59
CA ILE A 232 -16.69 -19.06 -3.67
C ILE A 232 -17.03 -17.80 -4.46
N LYS A 233 -18.07 -17.08 -4.04
CA LYS A 233 -18.39 -15.76 -4.59
C LYS A 233 -17.37 -14.73 -4.11
N ALA A 234 -17.01 -13.82 -4.98
CA ALA A 234 -16.13 -12.70 -4.69
C ALA A 234 -16.62 -11.45 -5.40
N ILE A 235 -16.20 -10.31 -4.92
CA ILE A 235 -16.42 -9.00 -5.55
C ILE A 235 -15.10 -8.55 -6.17
N GLU A 236 -15.14 -8.25 -7.46
CA GLU A 236 -14.05 -7.59 -8.16
C GLU A 236 -14.41 -6.12 -8.38
N GLU A 237 -13.58 -5.23 -7.87
CA GLU A 237 -13.72 -3.79 -8.06
C GLU A 237 -12.46 -3.25 -8.74
N THR A 238 -12.64 -2.46 -9.79
CA THR A 238 -11.54 -1.98 -10.62
C THR A 238 -11.68 -0.49 -10.89
N ILE A 239 -10.56 0.24 -10.80
CA ILE A 239 -10.50 1.68 -11.07
C ILE A 239 -9.22 2.03 -11.83
N ALA A 240 -9.33 2.91 -12.84
CA ALA A 240 -8.16 3.50 -13.48
C ALA A 240 -7.54 4.58 -12.56
N LEU A 241 -6.21 4.58 -12.47
CA LEU A 241 -5.45 5.49 -11.61
C LEU A 241 -5.03 6.79 -12.33
N GLY A 242 -5.82 7.26 -13.28
CA GLY A 242 -5.52 8.50 -14.02
C GLY A 242 -4.20 8.44 -14.79
N GLY A 243 -3.66 9.55 -15.25
CA GLY A 243 -2.49 9.80 -16.13
C GLY A 243 -1.32 8.82 -16.29
N TYR A 244 -1.36 7.62 -15.75
CA TYR A 244 -0.24 6.66 -15.77
C TYR A 244 -0.59 5.34 -16.48
N ASP A 245 -1.72 5.23 -17.19
CA ASP A 245 -2.22 3.99 -17.79
C ASP A 245 -2.29 2.82 -16.79
N LYS A 246 -2.37 3.13 -15.48
CA LYS A 246 -2.41 2.13 -14.41
C LYS A 246 -3.84 1.86 -13.99
N VAL A 247 -4.09 0.60 -13.67
CA VAL A 247 -5.36 0.10 -13.19
C VAL A 247 -5.13 -0.61 -11.85
N LEU A 248 -5.96 -0.28 -10.88
CA LEU A 248 -6.03 -0.95 -9.58
C LEU A 248 -7.27 -1.83 -9.58
N THR A 249 -7.10 -3.11 -9.29
CA THR A 249 -8.18 -4.08 -9.09
C THR A 249 -8.06 -4.67 -7.71
N ILE A 250 -9.14 -4.63 -6.94
CA ILE A 250 -9.28 -5.28 -5.65
C ILE A 250 -10.32 -6.39 -5.74
N ILE A 251 -9.97 -7.59 -5.30
CA ILE A 251 -10.87 -8.73 -5.19
C ILE A 251 -11.05 -9.01 -3.70
N THR A 252 -12.28 -9.07 -3.24
CA THR A 252 -12.63 -9.40 -1.84
C THR A 252 -13.66 -10.51 -1.79
N THR A 253 -13.60 -11.33 -0.74
CA THR A 253 -14.65 -12.30 -0.44
C THR A 253 -14.97 -12.32 1.04
N SER A 254 -16.24 -12.40 1.37
CA SER A 254 -16.74 -12.46 2.75
C SER A 254 -16.99 -13.91 3.22
N THR A 255 -16.85 -14.88 2.35
CA THR A 255 -17.44 -16.23 2.47
C THR A 255 -16.59 -17.23 3.26
N LEU A 256 -16.09 -16.88 4.44
CA LEU A 256 -15.66 -17.91 5.38
C LEU A 256 -16.81 -18.52 6.21
N TYR A 257 -17.99 -17.88 6.23
CA TYR A 257 -19.10 -18.24 7.13
C TYR A 257 -20.35 -18.77 6.43
N GLU A 258 -20.64 -18.37 5.19
CA GLU A 258 -21.87 -18.79 4.50
C GLU A 258 -21.87 -20.26 4.03
N GLU A 259 -20.70 -20.88 3.79
CA GLU A 259 -20.62 -22.29 3.39
C GLU A 259 -20.80 -23.30 4.54
N ILE A 260 -20.73 -22.85 5.80
CA ILE A 260 -20.91 -23.74 6.96
C ILE A 260 -22.39 -23.91 7.27
N GLU A 261 -23.22 -22.89 7.07
CA GLU A 261 -24.67 -22.95 7.31
C GLU A 261 -25.40 -23.82 6.28
N ASP A 262 -25.03 -23.77 5.00
CA ASP A 262 -25.65 -24.59 3.95
C ASP A 262 -25.31 -26.09 4.04
N ARG A 263 -24.28 -26.49 4.81
CA ARG A 263 -23.93 -27.91 4.99
C ARG A 263 -24.61 -28.57 6.17
N GLU A 264 -25.14 -27.82 7.14
CA GLU A 264 -25.80 -28.38 8.31
C GLU A 264 -27.31 -28.63 8.10
N GLU A 265 -27.96 -27.99 7.11
CA GLU A 265 -29.39 -28.21 6.84
C GLU A 265 -29.73 -29.47 6.03
N ASP A 266 -28.76 -30.12 5.34
CA ASP A 266 -29.04 -31.22 4.42
C ASP A 266 -28.85 -32.64 5.01
N GLN A 267 -28.61 -32.82 6.30
CA GLN A 267 -28.41 -34.17 6.90
C GLN A 267 -29.09 -34.38 8.24
N TRP A 268 -30.39 -34.17 8.31
CA TRP A 268 -31.15 -34.78 9.38
C TRP A 268 -32.33 -35.59 8.82
N ASP A 269 -32.10 -36.87 8.50
CA ASP A 269 -33.16 -37.85 8.28
C ASP A 269 -33.52 -38.54 9.62
N PRO A 270 -34.79 -38.47 10.10
CA PRO A 270 -35.20 -39.13 11.32
C PRO A 270 -35.17 -40.65 11.15
N PRO A 271 -34.75 -41.41 12.15
CA PRO A 271 -34.70 -42.86 12.06
C PRO A 271 -36.10 -43.48 11.88
N LEU A 272 -36.24 -44.26 10.81
CA LEU A 272 -37.46 -45.04 10.56
C LEU A 272 -37.59 -46.16 11.59
N PHE A 273 -38.52 -46.04 12.53
CA PHE A 273 -38.92 -47.15 13.39
C PHE A 273 -39.70 -48.18 12.55
N LYS A 274 -39.08 -49.34 12.30
CA LYS A 274 -39.80 -50.50 11.81
C LYS A 274 -40.64 -51.07 12.94
N LYS A 275 -41.97 -51.25 12.71
CA LYS A 275 -42.89 -51.98 13.57
C LYS A 275 -42.65 -53.50 13.44
#